data_c73dd6b39b1449da8c77cd0efd82bbed
#
_entry.id   c73dd6b39b1449da8c77cd0efd82bbed
#
_cell.length_a   1.000
_cell.length_b   1.000
_cell.length_c   1.000
_cell.angle_alpha   90.00
_cell.angle_beta   90.00
_cell.angle_gamma   90.00
#
_symmetry.space_group_name_H-M   'P 1'
#
loop_
_entity.id
_entity.type
_entity.pdbx_description
1 polymer ?
#
loop_
_entity_poly.entity_id
_entity_poly.type
_entity_poly.pdbx_seq_one_letter_code
_entity_poly.pdbx_strand_id
1 'polypeptide(L)'
;MKNFSKRFQGPAFGRMYPAARTFQPKYHEYLMQKMYEVNKKVEPWLKANHKLKWMRSKFSEAIKCDHITNNLAEVWNNWVKDIKDLPIADLADTLRSKFMEPYARRRVGEKFEGHIMLSIVVRQLHTLSRQLGHLKIKDGGRDEAEVTEVIASHKIIRHVVKIKNHVCTCREWQVSGKPCPHALALITTCRNPKM
;
A
#
# COMPACT_ATOMS: atom_id res chain seq x y z
N MET A 1 -15.01 -6.77 -3.41
CA MET A 1 -15.59 -6.61 -2.05
C MET A 1 -17.10 -6.47 -2.02
N LYS A 2 -17.75 -5.79 -3.00
CA LYS A 2 -19.23 -5.67 -3.06
C LYS A 2 -19.98 -7.02 -2.94
N ASN A 3 -19.47 -8.08 -3.56
CA ASN A 3 -20.11 -9.41 -3.50
C ASN A 3 -19.96 -10.07 -2.12
N PHE A 4 -18.87 -9.82 -1.40
CA PHE A 4 -18.68 -10.31 -0.04
C PHE A 4 -19.62 -9.61 0.93
N SER A 5 -19.73 -8.27 0.87
CA SER A 5 -20.60 -7.48 1.76
C SER A 5 -22.09 -7.79 1.59
N LYS A 6 -22.51 -8.22 0.39
CA LYS A 6 -23.90 -8.66 0.16
C LYS A 6 -24.25 -9.95 0.90
N ARG A 7 -23.27 -10.82 1.13
CA ARG A 7 -23.49 -12.16 1.68
C ARG A 7 -23.09 -12.27 3.17
N PHE A 8 -22.04 -11.53 3.56
CA PHE A 8 -21.50 -11.57 4.91
C PHE A 8 -21.45 -10.15 5.48
N GLN A 9 -22.16 -9.94 6.58
CA GLN A 9 -22.27 -8.66 7.29
C GLN A 9 -21.65 -8.75 8.68
N GLY A 10 -21.63 -7.63 9.41
CA GLY A 10 -21.20 -7.58 10.81
C GLY A 10 -19.70 -7.85 10.99
N PRO A 11 -19.30 -8.54 12.07
CA PRO A 11 -17.89 -8.70 12.44
C PRO A 11 -17.04 -9.45 11.40
N ALA A 12 -17.64 -10.35 10.61
CA ALA A 12 -16.92 -11.04 9.52
C ALA A 12 -16.52 -10.06 8.41
N PHE A 13 -17.44 -9.17 8.01
CA PHE A 13 -17.15 -8.13 7.02
C PHE A 13 -16.13 -7.11 7.55
N GLY A 14 -16.27 -6.69 8.82
CA GLY A 14 -15.34 -5.73 9.44
C GLY A 14 -13.88 -6.19 9.43
N ARG A 15 -13.62 -7.50 9.50
CA ARG A 15 -12.25 -8.05 9.42
C ARG A 15 -11.69 -8.19 8.02
N MET A 16 -12.54 -8.18 7.00
CA MET A 16 -12.13 -8.36 5.59
C MET A 16 -11.19 -7.25 5.11
N TYR A 17 -11.47 -5.99 5.43
CA TYR A 17 -10.63 -4.86 5.05
C TYR A 17 -9.25 -4.88 5.72
N PRO A 18 -9.13 -5.05 7.04
CA PRO A 18 -7.84 -5.23 7.70
C PRO A 18 -7.05 -6.41 7.12
N ALA A 19 -7.71 -7.56 6.86
CA ALA A 19 -7.06 -8.73 6.27
C ALA A 19 -6.53 -8.46 4.85
N ALA A 20 -7.26 -7.68 4.03
CA ALA A 20 -6.81 -7.30 2.69
C ALA A 20 -5.64 -6.32 2.71
N ARG A 21 -5.61 -5.40 3.67
CA ARG A 21 -4.65 -4.29 3.74
C ARG A 21 -3.34 -4.62 4.41
N THR A 22 -3.32 -5.62 5.28
CA THR A 22 -2.09 -5.96 5.99
C THR A 22 -1.00 -6.47 5.04
N PHE A 23 0.22 -6.02 5.24
CA PHE A 23 1.40 -6.51 4.53
C PHE A 23 2.01 -7.75 5.16
N GLN A 24 1.70 -8.03 6.44
CA GLN A 24 2.24 -9.17 7.17
C GLN A 24 1.43 -10.45 6.96
N PRO A 25 2.02 -11.54 6.42
CA PRO A 25 1.32 -12.81 6.20
C PRO A 25 0.74 -13.40 7.49
N LYS A 26 1.50 -13.44 8.57
CA LYS A 26 1.06 -13.98 9.87
C LYS A 26 -0.16 -13.23 10.43
N TYR A 27 -0.16 -11.90 10.32
CA TYR A 27 -1.29 -11.09 10.78
C TYR A 27 -2.52 -11.27 9.88
N HIS A 28 -2.30 -11.42 8.57
CA HIS A 28 -3.36 -11.79 7.64
C HIS A 28 -4.02 -13.12 8.02
N GLU A 29 -3.22 -14.16 8.23
CA GLU A 29 -3.70 -15.49 8.64
C GLU A 29 -4.50 -15.42 9.94
N TYR A 30 -4.01 -14.70 10.94
CA TYR A 30 -4.72 -14.46 12.19
C TYR A 30 -6.09 -13.82 11.96
N LEU A 31 -6.18 -12.77 11.14
CA LEU A 31 -7.45 -12.09 10.82
C LEU A 31 -8.41 -13.01 10.06
N MET A 32 -7.89 -13.82 9.13
CA MET A 32 -8.67 -14.80 8.39
C MET A 32 -9.25 -15.87 9.33
N GLN A 33 -8.41 -16.40 10.23
CA GLN A 33 -8.87 -17.38 11.21
C GLN A 33 -9.97 -16.79 12.10
N LYS A 34 -9.78 -15.58 12.62
CA LYS A 34 -10.80 -14.88 13.40
C LYS A 34 -12.10 -14.61 12.64
N MET A 35 -12.01 -14.44 11.33
CA MET A 35 -13.18 -14.29 10.46
C MET A 35 -13.91 -15.64 10.28
N TYR A 36 -13.17 -16.75 10.14
CA TYR A 36 -13.73 -18.10 10.02
C TYR A 36 -14.36 -18.58 11.33
N GLU A 37 -13.80 -18.23 12.48
CA GLU A 37 -14.41 -18.49 13.81
C GLU A 37 -15.79 -17.83 13.94
N VAL A 38 -15.94 -16.60 13.41
CA VAL A 38 -17.22 -15.88 13.43
C VAL A 38 -18.24 -16.50 12.48
N ASN A 39 -17.80 -16.96 11.30
CA ASN A 39 -18.70 -17.55 10.32
C ASN A 39 -17.97 -18.59 9.45
N LYS A 40 -18.23 -19.86 9.74
CA LYS A 40 -17.63 -21.01 9.05
C LYS A 40 -17.92 -21.07 7.53
N LYS A 41 -18.98 -20.40 7.05
CA LYS A 41 -19.34 -20.36 5.61
C LYS A 41 -18.44 -19.42 4.81
N VAL A 42 -17.66 -18.55 5.44
CA VAL A 42 -16.77 -17.60 4.77
C VAL A 42 -15.65 -18.30 4.05
N GLU A 43 -15.02 -19.29 4.66
CA GLU A 43 -13.86 -19.98 4.09
C GLU A 43 -14.21 -20.70 2.76
N PRO A 44 -15.21 -21.59 2.67
CA PRO A 44 -15.56 -22.23 1.41
C PRO A 44 -16.02 -21.24 0.36
N TRP A 45 -16.69 -20.17 0.76
CA TRP A 45 -17.11 -19.14 -0.17
C TRP A 45 -15.92 -18.36 -0.76
N LEU A 46 -14.93 -17.99 0.06
CA LEU A 46 -13.71 -17.33 -0.42
C LEU A 46 -12.92 -18.26 -1.36
N LYS A 47 -12.78 -19.54 -1.05
CA LYS A 47 -12.12 -20.52 -1.93
C LYS A 47 -12.81 -20.64 -3.29
N ALA A 48 -14.13 -20.58 -3.33
CA ALA A 48 -14.91 -20.68 -4.57
C ALA A 48 -14.86 -19.38 -5.42
N ASN A 49 -14.91 -18.21 -4.77
CA ASN A 49 -15.16 -16.93 -5.45
C ASN A 49 -13.91 -16.04 -5.58
N HIS A 50 -12.86 -16.28 -4.80
CA HIS A 50 -11.64 -15.44 -4.78
C HIS A 50 -10.39 -16.27 -5.09
N LYS A 51 -10.24 -16.68 -6.34
CA LYS A 51 -9.06 -17.41 -6.83
C LYS A 51 -7.82 -16.52 -6.97
N LEU A 52 -7.99 -15.22 -7.17
CA LEU A 52 -6.90 -14.26 -7.36
C LEU A 52 -6.37 -13.73 -6.01
N LYS A 53 -5.11 -13.27 -6.03
CA LYS A 53 -4.48 -12.62 -4.87
C LYS A 53 -5.10 -11.24 -4.67
N TRP A 54 -5.93 -11.06 -3.66
CA TRP A 54 -6.63 -9.82 -3.33
C TRP A 54 -6.09 -9.12 -2.08
N MET A 55 -5.04 -9.67 -1.48
CA MET A 55 -4.45 -9.22 -0.22
C MET A 55 -3.01 -8.80 -0.39
N ARG A 56 -2.62 -7.68 0.22
CA ARG A 56 -1.26 -7.13 0.15
C ARG A 56 -0.20 -8.08 0.69
N SER A 57 -0.53 -8.88 1.70
CA SER A 57 0.39 -9.87 2.28
C SER A 57 0.91 -10.91 1.28
N LYS A 58 0.20 -11.09 0.15
CA LYS A 58 0.59 -12.02 -0.94
C LYS A 58 1.08 -11.31 -2.20
N PHE A 59 1.20 -9.98 -2.19
CA PHE A 59 1.74 -9.24 -3.32
C PHE A 59 3.23 -9.51 -3.48
N SER A 60 3.68 -9.53 -4.73
CA SER A 60 5.09 -9.67 -5.07
C SER A 60 5.85 -8.39 -4.69
N GLU A 61 6.98 -8.57 -4.02
CA GLU A 61 7.87 -7.47 -3.67
C GLU A 61 8.58 -6.86 -4.91
N ALA A 62 8.63 -7.60 -6.04
CA ALA A 62 9.21 -7.12 -7.28
C ALA A 62 8.34 -6.09 -7.99
N ILE A 63 7.00 -6.17 -7.86
CA ILE A 63 6.05 -5.30 -8.58
C ILE A 63 5.97 -3.89 -7.96
N LYS A 64 6.31 -3.75 -6.68
CA LYS A 64 6.23 -2.47 -5.93
C LYS A 64 4.84 -1.82 -6.02
N CYS A 65 3.79 -2.62 -5.79
CA CYS A 65 2.39 -2.19 -5.88
C CYS A 65 1.67 -2.43 -4.55
N ASP A 66 0.99 -1.42 -4.05
CA ASP A 66 0.19 -1.48 -2.81
C ASP A 66 -1.32 -1.32 -3.04
N HIS A 67 -1.75 -1.27 -4.30
CA HIS A 67 -3.17 -1.15 -4.65
C HIS A 67 -3.93 -2.47 -4.48
N ILE A 68 -5.03 -2.43 -3.72
CA ILE A 68 -5.93 -3.59 -3.49
C ILE A 68 -7.34 -3.35 -4.06
N THR A 69 -7.54 -2.24 -4.76
CA THR A 69 -8.83 -1.86 -5.34
C THR A 69 -8.70 -1.76 -6.85
N ASN A 70 -9.82 -1.89 -7.55
CA ASN A 70 -9.92 -1.71 -9.00
C ASN A 70 -10.17 -0.23 -9.39
N ASN A 71 -9.92 0.72 -8.51
CA ASN A 71 -10.13 2.15 -8.79
C ASN A 71 -9.43 2.62 -10.06
N LEU A 72 -8.28 2.02 -10.42
CA LEU A 72 -7.59 2.32 -11.68
C LEU A 72 -8.45 1.96 -12.90
N ALA A 73 -9.14 0.81 -12.87
CA ALA A 73 -10.05 0.43 -13.93
C ALA A 73 -11.30 1.33 -13.97
N GLU A 74 -11.82 1.74 -12.82
CA GLU A 74 -12.94 2.69 -12.74
C GLU A 74 -12.56 4.07 -13.26
N VAL A 75 -11.36 4.56 -12.90
CA VAL A 75 -10.81 5.81 -13.45
C VAL A 75 -10.61 5.71 -14.95
N TRP A 76 -10.06 4.60 -15.46
CA TRP A 76 -9.92 4.33 -16.88
C TRP A 76 -11.29 4.36 -17.59
N ASN A 77 -12.26 3.61 -17.08
CA ASN A 77 -13.60 3.54 -17.66
C ASN A 77 -14.26 4.92 -17.72
N ASN A 78 -14.11 5.73 -16.68
CA ASN A 78 -14.60 7.10 -16.67
C ASN A 78 -13.86 7.99 -17.68
N TRP A 79 -12.56 7.79 -17.82
CA TRP A 79 -11.71 8.57 -18.72
C TRP A 79 -12.00 8.30 -20.20
N VAL A 80 -12.42 7.07 -20.57
CA VAL A 80 -12.79 6.70 -21.95
C VAL A 80 -14.30 6.81 -22.21
N LYS A 81 -15.09 7.12 -21.20
CA LYS A 81 -16.55 7.11 -21.28
C LYS A 81 -17.10 7.95 -22.44
N ASP A 82 -16.52 9.14 -22.64
CA ASP A 82 -17.01 10.11 -23.63
C ASP A 82 -16.59 9.77 -25.07
N ILE A 83 -15.66 8.84 -25.24
CA ILE A 83 -15.07 8.53 -26.55
C ILE A 83 -15.34 7.09 -27.01
N LYS A 84 -15.85 6.22 -26.13
CA LYS A 84 -16.05 4.78 -26.42
C LYS A 84 -17.00 4.51 -27.59
N ASP A 85 -17.89 5.45 -27.89
CA ASP A 85 -18.93 5.33 -28.94
C ASP A 85 -18.49 6.01 -30.24
N LEU A 86 -17.26 6.51 -30.35
CA LEU A 86 -16.71 7.10 -31.57
C LEU A 86 -16.40 6.02 -32.62
N PRO A 87 -16.43 6.38 -33.93
CA PRO A 87 -15.89 5.56 -35.00
C PRO A 87 -14.43 5.16 -34.69
N ILE A 88 -14.00 3.98 -35.13
CA ILE A 88 -12.73 3.40 -34.72
C ILE A 88 -11.51 4.29 -35.02
N ALA A 89 -11.53 5.01 -36.15
CA ALA A 89 -10.44 5.93 -36.51
C ALA A 89 -10.39 7.12 -35.55
N ASP A 90 -11.54 7.74 -35.27
CA ASP A 90 -11.66 8.89 -34.36
C ASP A 90 -11.34 8.47 -32.91
N LEU A 91 -11.77 7.26 -32.52
CA LEU A 91 -11.44 6.69 -31.22
C LEU A 91 -9.92 6.54 -31.07
N ALA A 92 -9.24 5.99 -32.07
CA ALA A 92 -7.78 5.78 -32.02
C ALA A 92 -7.03 7.11 -31.92
N ASP A 93 -7.41 8.12 -32.71
CA ASP A 93 -6.80 9.45 -32.71
C ASP A 93 -7.05 10.18 -31.37
N THR A 94 -8.28 10.11 -30.87
CA THR A 94 -8.65 10.75 -29.60
C THR A 94 -7.93 10.06 -28.41
N LEU A 95 -7.84 8.73 -28.42
CA LEU A 95 -7.05 7.99 -27.41
C LEU A 95 -5.59 8.40 -27.47
N ARG A 96 -4.98 8.46 -28.66
CA ARG A 96 -3.60 8.90 -28.82
C ARG A 96 -3.39 10.30 -28.23
N SER A 97 -4.25 11.25 -28.57
CA SER A 97 -4.21 12.62 -28.05
C SER A 97 -4.34 12.65 -26.52
N LYS A 98 -5.33 11.92 -25.97
CA LYS A 98 -5.53 11.80 -24.52
C LYS A 98 -4.35 11.17 -23.79
N PHE A 99 -3.59 10.26 -24.42
CA PHE A 99 -2.37 9.71 -23.85
C PHE A 99 -1.20 10.69 -23.91
N MET A 100 -1.07 11.47 -24.97
CA MET A 100 0.02 12.42 -25.12
C MET A 100 -0.03 13.53 -24.07
N GLU A 101 -1.20 13.95 -23.64
CA GLU A 101 -1.36 14.99 -22.61
C GLU A 101 -0.73 14.62 -21.26
N PRO A 102 -1.03 13.45 -20.62
CA PRO A 102 -0.33 13.04 -19.41
C PRO A 102 1.14 12.71 -19.65
N TYR A 103 1.55 12.29 -20.85
CA TYR A 103 2.95 12.14 -21.21
C TYR A 103 3.69 13.48 -21.18
N ALA A 104 3.12 14.52 -21.79
CA ALA A 104 3.69 15.87 -21.74
C ALA A 104 3.79 16.40 -20.31
N ARG A 105 2.76 16.15 -19.47
CA ARG A 105 2.80 16.51 -18.04
C ARG A 105 3.87 15.72 -17.24
N ARG A 106 4.12 14.46 -17.59
CA ARG A 106 5.17 13.63 -16.96
C ARG A 106 6.57 14.05 -17.37
N ARG A 107 6.76 14.57 -18.58
CA ARG A 107 8.04 15.17 -19.02
C ARG A 107 8.46 16.38 -18.19
N VAL A 108 7.50 17.05 -17.53
CA VAL A 108 7.86 18.06 -16.52
C VAL A 108 8.64 17.43 -15.36
N GLY A 109 8.49 16.12 -15.13
CA GLY A 109 9.32 15.35 -14.18
C GLY A 109 10.79 15.24 -14.57
N GLU A 110 11.13 15.33 -15.88
CA GLU A 110 12.51 15.38 -16.36
C GLU A 110 13.25 16.64 -15.89
N LYS A 111 12.52 17.71 -15.55
CA LYS A 111 13.08 18.91 -14.91
C LYS A 111 13.56 18.68 -13.47
N PHE A 112 13.26 17.53 -12.90
CA PHE A 112 13.75 17.11 -11.59
C PHE A 112 14.97 16.19 -11.69
N GLU A 113 15.83 16.40 -12.70
CA GLU A 113 17.10 15.70 -12.84
C GLU A 113 17.89 15.80 -11.53
N GLY A 114 18.29 14.65 -11.00
CA GLY A 114 18.97 14.52 -9.71
C GLY A 114 18.07 14.20 -8.51
N HIS A 115 16.77 14.23 -8.63
CA HIS A 115 15.87 13.80 -7.57
C HIS A 115 15.42 12.33 -7.72
N ILE A 116 15.76 11.51 -6.74
CA ILE A 116 15.42 10.07 -6.71
C ILE A 116 13.92 9.82 -6.54
N MET A 117 13.17 10.81 -6.05
CA MET A 117 11.73 10.69 -5.76
C MET A 117 10.93 11.88 -6.29
N LEU A 118 9.70 11.60 -6.74
CA LEU A 118 8.74 12.63 -7.13
C LEU A 118 8.41 13.57 -5.96
N SER A 119 8.32 14.86 -6.22
CA SER A 119 8.03 15.90 -5.21
C SER A 119 6.74 15.64 -4.41
N ILE A 120 5.73 15.06 -5.06
CA ILE A 120 4.47 14.68 -4.38
C ILE A 120 4.69 13.58 -3.34
N VAL A 121 5.55 12.59 -3.64
CA VAL A 121 5.89 11.51 -2.71
C VAL A 121 6.68 12.06 -1.54
N VAL A 122 7.64 12.94 -1.80
CA VAL A 122 8.42 13.62 -0.75
C VAL A 122 7.51 14.41 0.18
N ARG A 123 6.53 15.17 -0.36
CA ARG A 123 5.55 15.90 0.44
C ARG A 123 4.70 14.97 1.31
N GLN A 124 4.24 13.85 0.77
CA GLN A 124 3.50 12.84 1.55
C GLN A 124 4.33 12.26 2.68
N LEU A 125 5.61 11.94 2.42
CA LEU A 125 6.53 11.43 3.43
C LEU A 125 6.81 12.47 4.52
N HIS A 126 6.97 13.75 4.16
CA HIS A 126 7.13 14.83 5.13
C HIS A 126 5.88 15.01 6.01
N THR A 127 4.69 14.91 5.43
CA THR A 127 3.45 14.96 6.23
C THR A 127 3.35 13.80 7.18
N LEU A 128 3.69 12.59 6.71
CA LEU A 128 3.70 11.39 7.54
C LEU A 128 4.75 11.47 8.65
N SER A 129 5.96 11.95 8.36
CA SER A 129 7.05 12.01 9.35
C SER A 129 6.70 12.83 10.59
N ARG A 130 5.89 13.87 10.45
CA ARG A 130 5.41 14.68 11.58
C ARG A 130 4.51 13.91 12.55
N GLN A 131 3.95 12.79 12.16
CA GLN A 131 3.04 11.98 12.95
C GLN A 131 3.73 10.80 13.65
N LEU A 132 5.05 10.63 13.45
CA LEU A 132 5.79 9.44 13.90
C LEU A 132 6.42 9.58 15.30
N GLY A 133 6.19 10.68 15.99
CA GLY A 133 6.77 10.93 17.33
C GLY A 133 6.41 9.89 18.41
N HIS A 134 5.38 9.07 18.18
CA HIS A 134 4.99 7.98 19.07
C HIS A 134 5.86 6.72 18.91
N LEU A 135 6.65 6.63 17.84
CA LEU A 135 7.53 5.49 17.59
C LEU A 135 8.85 5.67 18.35
N LYS A 136 9.21 4.66 19.11
CA LYS A 136 10.48 4.62 19.84
C LYS A 136 11.52 3.86 19.03
N ILE A 137 12.66 4.49 18.77
CA ILE A 137 13.75 3.92 17.97
C ILE A 137 14.87 3.51 18.91
N LYS A 138 15.36 2.29 18.73
CA LYS A 138 16.55 1.77 19.37
C LYS A 138 17.55 1.40 18.28
N ASP A 139 18.65 2.13 18.23
CA ASP A 139 19.72 1.89 17.26
C ASP A 139 20.35 0.52 17.51
N GLY A 140 20.47 -0.28 16.47
CA GLY A 140 21.14 -1.57 16.46
C GLY A 140 22.54 -1.53 15.85
N GLY A 141 22.97 -0.37 15.33
CA GLY A 141 24.21 -0.19 14.57
C GLY A 141 24.17 -0.79 13.16
N ARG A 142 25.15 -0.46 12.32
CA ARG A 142 25.31 -0.98 10.95
C ARG A 142 24.08 -0.88 10.07
N ASP A 143 23.39 0.29 10.10
CA ASP A 143 22.19 0.57 9.30
C ASP A 143 20.93 -0.26 9.67
N GLU A 144 20.92 -0.86 10.87
CA GLU A 144 19.79 -1.59 11.43
C GLU A 144 19.28 -0.89 12.68
N ALA A 145 17.96 -0.86 12.88
CA ALA A 145 17.35 -0.39 14.11
C ALA A 145 16.07 -1.14 14.44
N GLU A 146 15.78 -1.24 15.73
CA GLU A 146 14.48 -1.69 16.22
C GLU A 146 13.58 -0.48 16.43
N VAL A 147 12.41 -0.50 15.81
CA VAL A 147 11.36 0.49 15.98
C VAL A 147 10.19 -0.11 16.73
N THR A 148 9.85 0.48 17.85
CA THR A 148 8.79 0.02 18.75
C THR A 148 7.57 0.89 18.59
N GLU A 149 6.43 0.26 18.34
CA GLU A 149 5.11 0.87 18.29
C GLU A 149 4.24 0.36 19.44
N VAL A 150 3.52 1.26 20.10
CA VAL A 150 2.53 0.90 21.11
C VAL A 150 1.14 1.12 20.53
N ILE A 151 0.39 0.03 20.35
CA ILE A 151 -0.98 0.11 19.83
C ILE A 151 -1.96 0.48 20.96
N ALA A 152 -3.16 0.95 20.58
CA ALA A 152 -4.22 1.37 21.49
C ALA A 152 -4.61 0.34 22.57
N SER A 153 -4.32 -0.96 22.35
CA SER A 153 -4.47 -2.03 23.33
C SER A 153 -3.29 -2.18 24.31
N HIS A 154 -2.38 -1.21 24.39
CA HIS A 154 -1.10 -1.28 25.13
C HIS A 154 -0.18 -2.42 24.67
N LYS A 155 -0.48 -3.05 23.54
CA LYS A 155 0.37 -4.08 22.97
C LYS A 155 1.57 -3.45 22.29
N ILE A 156 2.75 -3.89 22.68
CA ILE A 156 4.02 -3.45 22.09
C ILE A 156 4.32 -4.32 20.88
N ILE A 157 4.51 -3.69 19.72
CA ILE A 157 5.01 -4.34 18.50
C ILE A 157 6.39 -3.78 18.20
N ARG A 158 7.30 -4.68 17.81
CA ARG A 158 8.65 -4.32 17.44
C ARG A 158 8.92 -4.68 16.00
N HIS A 159 9.53 -3.74 15.28
CA HIS A 159 9.91 -3.91 13.88
C HIS A 159 11.40 -3.67 13.73
N VAL A 160 12.08 -4.57 13.03
CA VAL A 160 13.47 -4.38 12.63
C VAL A 160 13.48 -3.74 11.24
N VAL A 161 14.22 -2.64 11.13
CA VAL A 161 14.40 -1.89 9.89
C VAL A 161 15.86 -1.97 9.47
N LYS A 162 16.12 -2.29 8.20
CA LYS A 162 17.43 -2.28 7.54
C LYS A 162 17.41 -1.27 6.41
N ILE A 163 18.05 -0.12 6.61
CA ILE A 163 17.94 1.01 5.68
C ILE A 163 18.58 0.66 4.33
N LYS A 164 19.82 0.16 4.30
CA LYS A 164 20.52 -0.15 3.05
C LYS A 164 19.80 -1.15 2.17
N ASN A 165 19.13 -2.12 2.78
CA ASN A 165 18.44 -3.18 2.05
C ASN A 165 16.98 -2.81 1.71
N HIS A 166 16.48 -1.65 2.18
CA HIS A 166 15.09 -1.22 2.05
C HIS A 166 14.10 -2.26 2.62
N VAL A 167 14.44 -2.85 3.77
CA VAL A 167 13.68 -3.92 4.41
C VAL A 167 13.16 -3.47 5.77
N CYS A 168 11.89 -3.78 6.03
CA CYS A 168 11.28 -3.69 7.34
C CYS A 168 10.47 -4.96 7.63
N THR A 169 10.48 -5.45 8.85
CA THR A 169 9.69 -6.65 9.22
C THR A 169 8.19 -6.45 9.07
N CYS A 170 7.69 -5.20 8.92
CA CYS A 170 6.30 -4.95 8.56
C CYS A 170 5.97 -5.27 7.07
N ARG A 171 6.98 -5.45 6.20
CA ARG A 171 6.91 -5.72 4.75
C ARG A 171 6.32 -4.60 3.87
N GLU A 172 5.82 -3.53 4.45
CA GLU A 172 5.21 -2.46 3.66
C GLU A 172 6.22 -1.82 2.71
N TRP A 173 7.45 -1.56 3.14
CA TRP A 173 8.50 -0.99 2.31
C TRP A 173 8.83 -1.87 1.10
N GLN A 174 9.00 -3.17 1.33
CA GLN A 174 9.34 -4.11 0.27
C GLN A 174 8.24 -4.22 -0.79
N VAL A 175 6.97 -4.21 -0.37
CA VAL A 175 5.83 -4.36 -1.26
C VAL A 175 5.47 -3.05 -1.96
N SER A 176 5.45 -1.93 -1.24
CA SER A 176 5.02 -0.63 -1.79
C SER A 176 6.12 0.10 -2.56
N GLY A 177 7.40 -0.20 -2.27
CA GLY A 177 8.55 0.55 -2.78
C GLY A 177 8.77 1.90 -2.09
N LYS A 178 7.91 2.28 -1.14
CA LYS A 178 8.00 3.52 -0.35
C LYS A 178 8.42 3.19 1.08
N PRO A 179 9.25 4.04 1.75
CA PRO A 179 9.54 3.86 3.15
C PRO A 179 8.25 3.74 3.98
N CYS A 180 8.13 2.67 4.74
CA CYS A 180 7.04 2.51 5.70
C CYS A 180 7.22 3.48 6.89
N PRO A 181 6.20 3.69 7.74
CA PRO A 181 6.32 4.56 8.91
C PRO A 181 7.53 4.26 9.79
N HIS A 182 7.85 2.99 10.02
CA HIS A 182 9.01 2.56 10.82
C HIS A 182 10.33 2.97 10.18
N ALA A 183 10.49 2.73 8.87
CA ALA A 183 11.68 3.16 8.12
C ALA A 183 11.80 4.68 8.07
N LEU A 184 10.68 5.37 7.86
CA LEU A 184 10.66 6.82 7.80
C LEU A 184 11.04 7.45 9.15
N ALA A 185 10.56 6.90 10.27
CA ALA A 185 10.96 7.34 11.60
C ALA A 185 12.48 7.25 11.79
N LEU A 186 13.09 6.13 11.41
CA LEU A 186 14.54 5.94 11.48
C LEU A 186 15.30 6.93 10.58
N ILE A 187 14.87 7.10 9.32
CA ILE A 187 15.50 8.03 8.37
C ILE A 187 15.47 9.48 8.89
N THR A 188 14.35 9.89 9.48
CA THR A 188 14.22 11.25 10.02
C THR A 188 15.06 11.47 11.27
N THR A 189 15.20 10.46 12.12
CA THR A 189 16.06 10.53 13.32
C THR A 189 17.54 10.56 12.94
N CYS A 190 17.98 9.76 11.97
CA CYS A 190 19.39 9.77 11.51
C CYS A 190 19.78 11.10 10.85
N ARG A 191 18.84 11.82 10.23
CA ARG A 191 19.10 13.15 9.63
C ARG A 191 19.11 14.29 10.65
N ASN A 192 18.51 14.12 11.83
CA ASN A 192 18.48 15.07 12.92
C ASN A 192 19.06 14.44 14.20
N PRO A 193 20.40 14.36 14.33
CA PRO A 193 21.02 13.69 15.49
C PRO A 193 20.94 14.52 16.78
N LYS A 194 20.03 15.50 16.86
CA LYS A 194 19.78 16.30 18.06
C LYS A 194 18.38 16.01 18.60
N MET A 195 18.22 14.86 19.25
CA MET A 195 17.28 14.65 20.36
C MET A 195 17.88 13.64 21.32
#